data_f09b595ba38c4b6575cc01811d884c65
#
_entry.id   f09b595ba38c4b6575cc01811d884c65
#
_cell.length_a   1.000
_cell.length_b   1.000
_cell.length_c   1.000
_cell.angle_alpha   90.00
_cell.angle_beta   90.00
_cell.angle_gamma   90.00
#
_symmetry.space_group_name_H-M   'P 1'
#
loop_
_entity.id
_entity.type
_entity.pdbx_description
1 polymer ?
#
loop_
_entity_poly.entity_id
_entity_poly.type
_entity_poly.pdbx_seq_one_letter_code
_entity_poly.pdbx_strand_id
1 'polypeptide(L)'
;MIRKYASIIIVGRGGTKMAKGKPQNKREKSVSYEKYGYLFILPFFLVYFIFQLYPLLSTFYYSLFTYQKRNLNETIEFSGLLNFGKLLGLVKGEAPYFLKYLGNTVIMWMGGFIPQIIVSLLLAAWLTNTIVKVKGAGAIKILTYMPNIITAASVSVLFNALFAQYGPITLLLKKMGILASDFNFMYSVVGARGIISFILFWMWYGNTTLLLISGMMGINPSLYEAAEIDGANGRQSFFKITVPLLKPILLYTLVTSAVGGLQLYDIPSLFNVNGSSMSGGPDDSTTTVAMYIMRLYNQDTGRAAAVSVMLFIITLIVSIILFKSMEDKDAKLEEKQKKMQMKAKRG
;
A
#
# COMPACT_ATOMS: atom_id res chain seq x y z
N MET A 1 -2.06 -26.03 -27.07
CA MET A 1 -1.49 -27.41 -27.07
C MET A 1 -2.11 -28.17 -28.22
N ILE A 2 -1.40 -28.25 -29.33
CA ILE A 2 -1.88 -28.72 -30.64
C ILE A 2 -1.63 -30.22 -30.71
N ARG A 3 -2.68 -31.02 -30.78
CA ARG A 3 -2.57 -32.44 -31.08
C ARG A 3 -2.49 -32.61 -32.61
N LYS A 4 -1.31 -33.00 -33.10
CA LYS A 4 -1.07 -33.50 -34.44
C LYS A 4 -1.67 -34.89 -34.60
N TYR A 5 -2.63 -35.04 -35.45
CA TYR A 5 -3.03 -36.33 -36.00
C TYR A 5 -2.11 -36.66 -37.16
N ALA A 6 -1.30 -37.69 -37.05
CA ALA A 6 -0.64 -38.33 -38.19
C ALA A 6 -1.46 -39.58 -38.58
N SER A 7 -2.18 -39.49 -39.65
CA SER A 7 -2.80 -40.64 -40.28
C SER A 7 -1.79 -41.28 -41.26
N ILE A 8 -1.31 -42.46 -40.93
CA ILE A 8 -0.54 -43.30 -41.86
C ILE A 8 -1.54 -44.11 -42.69
N ILE A 9 -1.60 -43.80 -43.99
CA ILE A 9 -2.35 -44.60 -44.96
C ILE A 9 -1.41 -45.73 -45.41
N ILE A 10 -1.72 -46.97 -45.04
CA ILE A 10 -1.13 -48.16 -45.64
C ILE A 10 -2.18 -48.76 -46.60
N VAL A 11 -1.89 -48.66 -47.88
CA VAL A 11 -2.66 -49.35 -48.91
C VAL A 11 -2.19 -50.80 -49.01
N GLY A 12 -2.99 -51.72 -48.46
CA GLY A 12 -2.79 -53.16 -48.61
C GLY A 12 -4.04 -53.80 -49.24
N ARG A 13 -3.91 -54.38 -50.38
CA ARG A 13 -4.94 -55.23 -51.03
C ARG A 13 -5.19 -56.50 -50.23
N GLY A 14 -6.40 -56.70 -49.75
CA GLY A 14 -6.81 -58.00 -49.19
C GLY A 14 -7.97 -57.76 -48.22
N GLY A 15 -9.15 -58.25 -48.58
CA GLY A 15 -10.36 -58.12 -47.76
C GLY A 15 -10.25 -58.76 -46.40
N THR A 16 -10.42 -57.96 -45.34
CA THR A 16 -10.53 -58.45 -44.01
C THR A 16 -11.70 -57.78 -43.32
N LYS A 17 -12.58 -58.63 -42.75
CA LYS A 17 -13.77 -58.28 -41.99
C LYS A 17 -13.43 -57.30 -40.87
N MET A 18 -14.08 -56.17 -40.84
CA MET A 18 -14.02 -55.25 -39.71
C MET A 18 -14.61 -55.91 -38.45
N ALA A 19 -13.75 -56.24 -37.52
CA ALA A 19 -14.18 -56.57 -36.14
C ALA A 19 -14.63 -55.25 -35.47
N LYS A 20 -15.93 -55.19 -35.13
CA LYS A 20 -16.47 -54.10 -34.32
C LYS A 20 -15.84 -54.20 -32.92
N GLY A 21 -14.75 -53.49 -32.68
CA GLY A 21 -14.21 -53.25 -31.35
C GLY A 21 -15.23 -52.48 -30.52
N LYS A 22 -15.75 -53.08 -29.46
CA LYS A 22 -16.54 -52.38 -28.45
C LYS A 22 -15.76 -51.13 -27.96
N PRO A 23 -16.37 -49.97 -27.87
CA PRO A 23 -15.71 -48.84 -27.22
C PRO A 23 -15.48 -49.20 -25.75
N GLN A 24 -14.25 -49.43 -25.36
CA GLN A 24 -13.86 -49.48 -23.95
C GLN A 24 -13.92 -48.06 -23.39
N ASN A 25 -15.11 -47.72 -22.90
CA ASN A 25 -15.33 -46.48 -22.15
C ASN A 25 -14.79 -46.72 -20.75
N LYS A 26 -13.45 -46.89 -20.56
CA LYS A 26 -12.79 -46.76 -19.28
C LYS A 26 -12.89 -45.30 -18.94
N ARG A 27 -13.93 -44.90 -18.19
CA ARG A 27 -13.94 -43.66 -17.39
C ARG A 27 -12.72 -43.74 -16.47
N GLU A 28 -11.62 -43.06 -16.87
CA GLU A 28 -10.54 -42.80 -15.95
C GLU A 28 -11.18 -42.09 -14.74
N LYS A 29 -11.18 -42.78 -13.60
CA LYS A 29 -11.57 -42.16 -12.34
C LYS A 29 -10.60 -41.00 -12.14
N SER A 30 -11.05 -39.76 -12.37
CA SER A 30 -10.27 -38.60 -11.98
C SER A 30 -10.08 -38.67 -10.46
N VAL A 31 -8.85 -38.89 -10.05
CA VAL A 31 -8.51 -38.84 -8.62
C VAL A 31 -8.72 -37.38 -8.20
N SER A 32 -9.76 -37.16 -7.37
CA SER A 32 -9.99 -35.83 -6.81
C SER A 32 -8.91 -35.54 -5.76
N TYR A 33 -8.00 -34.65 -6.09
CA TYR A 33 -6.96 -34.17 -5.18
C TYR A 33 -7.46 -33.04 -4.25
N GLU A 34 -8.74 -32.72 -4.25
CA GLU A 34 -9.34 -31.63 -3.49
C GLU A 34 -9.00 -31.70 -1.98
N LYS A 35 -9.09 -32.90 -1.41
CA LYS A 35 -8.79 -33.12 0.02
C LYS A 35 -7.34 -32.77 0.38
N TYR A 36 -6.40 -33.07 -0.51
CA TYR A 36 -4.99 -32.76 -0.31
C TYR A 36 -4.74 -31.26 -0.43
N GLY A 37 -5.46 -30.57 -1.33
CA GLY A 37 -5.42 -29.11 -1.44
C GLY A 37 -5.79 -28.42 -0.13
N TYR A 38 -6.90 -28.83 0.51
CA TYR A 38 -7.29 -28.29 1.82
C TYR A 38 -6.27 -28.62 2.92
N LEU A 39 -5.70 -29.82 2.92
CA LEU A 39 -4.69 -30.21 3.89
C LEU A 39 -3.42 -29.34 3.79
N PHE A 40 -2.97 -29.02 2.57
CA PHE A 40 -1.82 -28.14 2.36
C PHE A 40 -2.06 -26.68 2.79
N ILE A 41 -3.30 -26.20 2.68
CA ILE A 41 -3.66 -24.82 3.06
C ILE A 41 -3.96 -24.72 4.58
N LEU A 42 -4.32 -25.83 5.23
CA LEU A 42 -4.75 -25.87 6.63
C LEU A 42 -3.74 -25.22 7.60
N PRO A 43 -2.41 -25.47 7.54
CA PRO A 43 -1.46 -24.83 8.43
C PRO A 43 -1.48 -23.30 8.34
N PHE A 44 -1.63 -22.76 7.13
CA PHE A 44 -1.75 -21.31 6.92
C PHE A 44 -3.01 -20.77 7.62
N PHE A 45 -4.16 -21.41 7.44
CA PHE A 45 -5.40 -20.96 8.07
C PHE A 45 -5.37 -21.08 9.59
N LEU A 46 -4.76 -22.11 10.15
CA LEU A 46 -4.60 -22.22 11.60
C LEU A 46 -3.80 -21.04 12.17
N VAL A 47 -2.65 -20.72 11.57
CA VAL A 47 -1.84 -19.56 11.98
C VAL A 47 -2.62 -18.26 11.80
N TYR A 48 -3.33 -18.09 10.68
CA TYR A 48 -4.15 -16.93 10.41
C TYR A 48 -5.27 -16.74 11.45
N PHE A 49 -6.02 -17.79 11.79
CA PHE A 49 -7.10 -17.71 12.78
C PHE A 49 -6.58 -17.36 14.17
N ILE A 50 -5.46 -17.95 14.60
CA ILE A 50 -4.90 -17.72 15.93
C ILE A 50 -4.27 -16.35 16.05
N PHE A 51 -3.45 -15.94 15.07
CA PHE A 51 -2.61 -14.76 15.20
C PHE A 51 -3.14 -13.49 14.48
N GLN A 52 -4.12 -13.64 13.59
CA GLN A 52 -4.74 -12.51 12.88
C GLN A 52 -6.21 -12.33 13.25
N LEU A 53 -7.04 -13.36 13.03
CA LEU A 53 -8.48 -13.21 13.18
C LEU A 53 -8.88 -13.05 14.64
N TYR A 54 -8.33 -13.88 15.55
CA TYR A 54 -8.66 -13.79 16.97
C TYR A 54 -8.28 -12.44 17.60
N PRO A 55 -7.07 -11.87 17.42
CA PRO A 55 -6.74 -10.53 17.90
C PRO A 55 -7.60 -9.44 17.29
N LEU A 56 -7.94 -9.56 16.00
CA LEU A 56 -8.82 -8.61 15.33
C LEU A 56 -10.22 -8.59 15.99
N LEU A 57 -10.84 -9.76 16.16
CA LEU A 57 -12.15 -9.86 16.82
C LEU A 57 -12.11 -9.40 18.28
N SER A 58 -11.02 -9.73 18.99
CA SER A 58 -10.79 -9.26 20.37
C SER A 58 -10.69 -7.73 20.44
N THR A 59 -10.08 -7.09 19.43
CA THR A 59 -10.02 -5.61 19.37
C THR A 59 -11.42 -5.00 19.23
N PHE A 60 -12.29 -5.58 18.41
CA PHE A 60 -13.69 -5.15 18.31
C PHE A 60 -14.42 -5.33 19.65
N TYR A 61 -14.22 -6.47 20.31
CA TYR A 61 -14.81 -6.73 21.63
C TYR A 61 -14.32 -5.69 22.67
N TYR A 62 -13.02 -5.51 22.82
CA TYR A 62 -12.45 -4.59 23.80
C TYR A 62 -12.79 -3.13 23.53
N SER A 63 -13.07 -2.74 22.30
CA SER A 63 -13.47 -1.36 21.99
C SER A 63 -14.79 -0.92 22.64
N LEU A 64 -15.63 -1.89 23.03
CA LEU A 64 -16.92 -1.67 23.68
C LEU A 64 -16.82 -1.66 25.20
N PHE A 65 -15.62 -1.86 25.76
CA PHE A 65 -15.37 -1.88 27.21
C PHE A 65 -14.39 -0.79 27.60
N THR A 66 -14.54 -0.25 28.80
CA THR A 66 -13.57 0.64 29.41
C THR A 66 -12.64 -0.20 30.31
N TYR A 67 -11.35 -0.16 30.00
CA TYR A 67 -10.31 -0.81 30.79
C TYR A 67 -9.50 0.26 31.51
N GLN A 68 -9.65 0.37 32.83
CA GLN A 68 -8.84 1.28 33.64
C GLN A 68 -7.86 0.48 34.48
N LYS A 69 -6.58 0.63 34.18
CA LYS A 69 -5.49 0.18 35.07
C LYS A 69 -5.27 1.22 36.17
N ARG A 70 -5.87 1.03 37.32
CA ARG A 70 -5.64 1.89 38.48
C ARG A 70 -5.02 1.03 39.58
N ASN A 71 -3.73 1.22 39.88
CA ASN A 71 -3.03 0.65 41.03
C ASN A 71 -3.30 -0.85 41.27
N LEU A 72 -2.87 -1.73 40.38
CA LEU A 72 -3.04 -3.20 40.46
C LEU A 72 -4.50 -3.73 40.37
N ASN A 73 -5.51 -2.86 40.33
CA ASN A 73 -6.89 -3.25 40.08
C ASN A 73 -7.29 -2.89 38.66
N GLU A 74 -7.60 -3.91 37.87
CA GLU A 74 -8.18 -3.73 36.53
C GLU A 74 -9.70 -3.73 36.67
N THR A 75 -10.35 -2.59 36.38
CA THR A 75 -11.79 -2.53 36.27
C THR A 75 -12.18 -2.62 34.81
N ILE A 76 -13.04 -3.58 34.49
CA ILE A 76 -13.58 -3.80 33.15
C ILE A 76 -15.08 -3.53 33.21
N GLU A 77 -15.52 -2.46 32.54
CA GLU A 77 -16.92 -2.08 32.49
C GLU A 77 -17.40 -1.98 31.05
N PHE A 78 -18.59 -2.51 30.77
CA PHE A 78 -19.19 -2.37 29.46
C PHE A 78 -19.60 -0.90 29.24
N SER A 79 -18.98 -0.28 28.24
CA SER A 79 -19.18 1.15 27.93
C SER A 79 -19.90 1.40 26.59
N GLY A 80 -20.21 0.34 25.83
CA GLY A 80 -20.85 0.48 24.52
C GLY A 80 -20.06 1.40 23.58
N LEU A 81 -20.68 2.44 23.06
CA LEU A 81 -20.03 3.39 22.15
C LEU A 81 -19.40 4.59 22.84
N LEU A 82 -19.31 4.61 24.15
CA LEU A 82 -18.79 5.75 24.92
C LEU A 82 -17.33 6.06 24.54
N ASN A 83 -16.50 5.04 24.32
CA ASN A 83 -15.10 5.23 23.90
C ASN A 83 -14.99 5.98 22.57
N PHE A 84 -15.85 5.64 21.60
CA PHE A 84 -15.91 6.33 20.32
C PHE A 84 -16.36 7.79 20.47
N GLY A 85 -17.37 8.04 21.32
CA GLY A 85 -17.84 9.37 21.62
C GLY A 85 -16.76 10.26 22.25
N LYS A 86 -15.99 9.73 23.21
CA LYS A 86 -14.83 10.42 23.80
C LYS A 86 -13.77 10.78 22.78
N LEU A 87 -13.41 9.85 21.90
CA LEU A 87 -12.38 10.04 20.87
C LEU A 87 -12.76 11.07 19.80
N LEU A 88 -14.05 11.22 19.54
CA LEU A 88 -14.61 12.22 18.61
C LEU A 88 -14.90 13.57 19.27
N GLY A 89 -14.70 13.70 20.59
CA GLY A 89 -15.02 14.92 21.33
C GLY A 89 -16.53 15.18 21.51
N LEU A 90 -17.36 14.12 21.39
CA LEU A 90 -18.81 14.21 21.57
C LEU A 90 -19.21 14.19 23.05
N VAL A 91 -18.29 13.85 23.94
CA VAL A 91 -18.50 13.81 25.38
C VAL A 91 -17.94 15.09 25.99
N LYS A 92 -18.71 15.75 26.88
CA LYS A 92 -18.32 17.00 27.51
C LYS A 92 -16.98 16.85 28.27
N GLY A 93 -16.04 17.73 27.97
CA GLY A 93 -14.70 17.73 28.59
C GLY A 93 -13.64 16.90 27.87
N GLU A 94 -13.98 16.18 26.79
CA GLU A 94 -13.05 15.42 25.97
C GLU A 94 -12.75 16.16 24.65
N ALA A 95 -11.48 16.17 24.23
CA ALA A 95 -11.09 16.78 22.96
C ALA A 95 -11.09 15.74 21.83
N PRO A 96 -11.34 16.15 20.55
CA PRO A 96 -11.39 15.25 19.40
C PRO A 96 -9.99 14.82 18.94
N TYR A 97 -9.23 14.18 19.83
CA TYR A 97 -7.84 13.79 19.56
C TYR A 97 -7.69 12.86 18.35
N PHE A 98 -8.67 12.00 18.11
CA PHE A 98 -8.64 11.11 16.96
C PHE A 98 -8.58 11.88 15.62
N LEU A 99 -9.42 12.90 15.48
CA LEU A 99 -9.45 13.73 14.25
C LEU A 99 -8.17 14.54 14.09
N LYS A 100 -7.60 15.06 15.18
CA LYS A 100 -6.31 15.77 15.17
C LYS A 100 -5.20 14.85 14.66
N TYR A 101 -5.08 13.64 15.22
CA TYR A 101 -4.01 12.71 14.85
C TYR A 101 -4.22 12.06 13.49
N LEU A 102 -5.48 11.87 13.07
CA LEU A 102 -5.81 11.48 11.69
C LEU A 102 -5.37 12.56 10.69
N GLY A 103 -5.65 13.82 10.97
CA GLY A 103 -5.19 14.95 10.18
C GLY A 103 -3.65 14.99 10.06
N ASN A 104 -2.93 14.83 11.19
CA ASN A 104 -1.48 14.74 11.19
C ASN A 104 -0.96 13.61 10.29
N THR A 105 -1.56 12.42 10.44
CA THR A 105 -1.18 11.22 9.67
C THR A 105 -1.34 11.47 8.17
N VAL A 106 -2.50 12.00 7.77
CA VAL A 106 -2.80 12.30 6.35
C VAL A 106 -1.87 13.38 5.80
N ILE A 107 -1.60 14.46 6.55
CA ILE A 107 -0.69 15.54 6.12
C ILE A 107 0.72 15.00 5.86
N MET A 108 1.28 14.22 6.79
CA MET A 108 2.62 13.66 6.64
C MET A 108 2.69 12.63 5.51
N TRP A 109 1.68 11.74 5.42
CA TRP A 109 1.60 10.79 4.32
C TRP A 109 1.49 11.47 2.96
N MET A 110 0.57 12.41 2.78
CA MET A 110 0.39 13.13 1.51
C MET A 110 1.63 13.95 1.15
N GLY A 111 2.25 14.60 2.16
CA GLY A 111 3.49 15.34 1.98
C GLY A 111 4.66 14.48 1.49
N GLY A 112 4.70 13.20 1.86
CA GLY A 112 5.67 12.23 1.33
C GLY A 112 5.24 11.61 0.00
N PHE A 113 3.98 11.18 -0.11
CA PHE A 113 3.48 10.43 -1.28
C PHE A 113 3.38 11.26 -2.57
N ILE A 114 2.97 12.53 -2.49
CA ILE A 114 2.84 13.36 -3.69
C ILE A 114 4.20 13.56 -4.40
N PRO A 115 5.27 14.00 -3.72
CA PRO A 115 6.59 14.06 -4.35
C PRO A 115 7.09 12.68 -4.80
N GLN A 116 6.84 11.63 -4.01
CA GLN A 116 7.21 10.26 -4.34
C GLN A 116 6.68 9.84 -5.70
N ILE A 117 5.37 9.96 -5.94
CA ILE A 117 4.77 9.50 -7.21
C ILE A 117 5.23 10.34 -8.40
N ILE A 118 5.39 11.66 -8.22
CA ILE A 118 5.86 12.57 -9.27
C ILE A 118 7.29 12.22 -9.68
N VAL A 119 8.21 12.14 -8.70
CA VAL A 119 9.62 11.85 -8.97
C VAL A 119 9.79 10.44 -9.54
N SER A 120 9.05 9.46 -9.01
CA SER A 120 9.09 8.08 -9.49
C SER A 120 8.59 7.96 -10.94
N LEU A 121 7.52 8.66 -11.31
CA LEU A 121 7.03 8.69 -12.69
C LEU A 121 8.04 9.31 -13.65
N LEU A 122 8.66 10.43 -13.27
CA LEU A 122 9.66 11.10 -14.09
C LEU A 122 10.92 10.23 -14.27
N LEU A 123 11.40 9.63 -13.18
CA LEU A 123 12.56 8.72 -13.24
C LEU A 123 12.26 7.46 -14.04
N ALA A 124 11.09 6.86 -13.88
CA ALA A 124 10.69 5.69 -14.64
C ALA A 124 10.61 6.02 -16.15
N ALA A 125 9.97 7.12 -16.52
CA ALA A 125 9.89 7.58 -17.90
C ALA A 125 11.28 7.87 -18.51
N TRP A 126 12.16 8.48 -17.73
CA TRP A 126 13.52 8.76 -18.18
C TRP A 126 14.35 7.48 -18.40
N LEU A 127 14.28 6.54 -17.44
CA LEU A 127 15.05 5.29 -17.46
C LEU A 127 14.51 4.23 -18.44
N THR A 128 13.27 4.36 -18.90
CA THR A 128 12.65 3.49 -19.92
C THR A 128 12.61 4.11 -21.31
N ASN A 129 13.15 5.33 -21.47
CA ASN A 129 13.16 6.01 -22.76
C ASN A 129 13.97 5.22 -23.79
N THR A 130 13.33 4.86 -24.92
CA THR A 130 13.94 4.09 -26.01
C THR A 130 14.80 4.96 -26.94
N ILE A 131 14.48 6.26 -27.04
CA ILE A 131 15.19 7.22 -27.90
C ILE A 131 16.50 7.65 -27.24
N VAL A 132 16.44 8.03 -25.94
CA VAL A 132 17.62 8.44 -25.17
C VAL A 132 18.08 7.28 -24.27
N LYS A 133 19.04 6.48 -24.75
CA LYS A 133 19.62 5.40 -23.96
C LYS A 133 20.45 5.96 -22.83
N VAL A 134 19.99 5.81 -21.58
CA VAL A 134 20.71 6.28 -20.39
C VAL A 134 21.87 5.33 -20.11
N LYS A 135 23.10 5.84 -20.27
CA LYS A 135 24.30 5.09 -19.88
C LYS A 135 24.29 4.87 -18.36
N GLY A 136 24.51 3.62 -17.92
CA GLY A 136 24.51 3.30 -16.49
C GLY A 136 23.11 3.18 -15.85
N ALA A 137 22.04 3.03 -16.62
CA ALA A 137 20.67 2.89 -16.09
C ALA A 137 20.54 1.83 -15.00
N GLY A 138 21.32 0.72 -15.07
CA GLY A 138 21.36 -0.30 -14.02
C GLY A 138 21.87 0.24 -12.68
N ALA A 139 22.98 0.98 -12.70
CA ALA A 139 23.54 1.60 -11.49
C ALA A 139 22.58 2.65 -10.91
N ILE A 140 21.94 3.46 -11.76
CA ILE A 140 20.96 4.45 -11.31
C ILE A 140 19.78 3.76 -10.63
N LYS A 141 19.25 2.66 -11.17
CA LYS A 141 18.18 1.86 -10.53
C LYS A 141 18.58 1.35 -9.14
N ILE A 142 19.82 0.84 -9.00
CA ILE A 142 20.35 0.37 -7.72
C ILE A 142 20.44 1.53 -6.72
N LEU A 143 21.06 2.64 -7.10
CA LEU A 143 21.20 3.82 -6.24
C LEU A 143 19.85 4.41 -5.81
N THR A 144 18.88 4.42 -6.72
CA THR A 144 17.52 4.90 -6.43
C THR A 144 16.81 4.01 -5.41
N TYR A 145 17.07 2.70 -5.43
CA TYR A 145 16.47 1.74 -4.52
C TYR A 145 17.14 1.64 -3.15
N MET A 146 18.43 2.04 -3.05
CA MET A 146 19.21 1.92 -1.81
C MET A 146 18.53 2.49 -0.55
N PRO A 147 17.86 3.66 -0.58
CA PRO A 147 17.18 4.18 0.61
C PRO A 147 16.16 3.23 1.20
N ASN A 148 15.48 2.44 0.37
CA ASN A 148 14.43 1.51 0.79
C ASN A 148 14.98 0.30 1.58
N ILE A 149 16.28 0.00 1.45
CA ILE A 149 16.92 -1.11 2.16
C ILE A 149 17.27 -0.72 3.61
N ILE A 150 17.45 0.58 3.88
CA ILE A 150 17.82 1.08 5.20
C ILE A 150 16.59 1.02 6.13
N THR A 151 16.79 0.60 7.38
CA THR A 151 15.67 0.51 8.33
C THR A 151 15.11 1.89 8.67
N ALA A 152 13.80 1.99 8.88
CA ALA A 152 13.13 3.22 9.28
C ALA A 152 13.75 3.82 10.57
N ALA A 153 14.15 2.95 11.51
CA ALA A 153 14.79 3.36 12.75
C ALA A 153 16.12 4.10 12.50
N SER A 154 17.01 3.51 11.70
CA SER A 154 18.31 4.11 11.38
C SER A 154 18.15 5.45 10.66
N VAL A 155 17.23 5.52 9.70
CA VAL A 155 16.95 6.74 8.94
C VAL A 155 16.39 7.82 9.86
N SER A 156 15.41 7.50 10.71
CA SER A 156 14.78 8.47 11.60
C SER A 156 15.78 9.10 12.56
N VAL A 157 16.64 8.28 13.18
CA VAL A 157 17.68 8.75 14.10
C VAL A 157 18.73 9.58 13.36
N LEU A 158 19.16 9.16 12.17
CA LEU A 158 20.09 9.92 11.35
C LEU A 158 19.52 11.30 10.99
N PHE A 159 18.31 11.37 10.50
CA PHE A 159 17.68 12.64 10.11
C PHE A 159 17.40 13.52 11.33
N ASN A 160 17.03 12.95 12.49
CA ASN A 160 16.94 13.68 13.73
C ASN A 160 18.29 14.36 14.05
N ALA A 161 19.40 13.63 14.03
CA ALA A 161 20.72 14.18 14.29
C ALA A 161 21.15 15.25 13.27
N LEU A 162 20.85 15.06 11.97
CA LEU A 162 21.19 16.01 10.91
C LEU A 162 20.42 17.33 11.04
N PHE A 163 19.16 17.28 11.42
CA PHE A 163 18.26 18.43 11.54
C PHE A 163 18.03 18.93 12.96
N ALA A 164 18.74 18.35 13.95
CA ALA A 164 18.76 18.89 15.31
C ALA A 164 19.20 20.37 15.34
N GLN A 165 18.94 21.07 16.44
CA GLN A 165 19.28 22.50 16.59
C GLN A 165 20.72 22.84 16.20
N TYR A 166 21.66 21.96 16.58
CA TYR A 166 23.10 22.07 16.25
C TYR A 166 23.54 21.01 15.23
N GLY A 167 22.59 20.40 14.53
CA GLY A 167 22.88 19.41 13.50
C GLY A 167 23.55 20.06 12.28
N PRO A 168 24.36 19.28 11.54
CA PRO A 168 25.18 19.81 10.45
C PRO A 168 24.36 20.49 9.34
N ILE A 169 23.18 19.95 9.01
CA ILE A 169 22.30 20.55 7.98
C ILE A 169 21.69 21.86 8.51
N THR A 170 21.21 21.88 9.74
CA THR A 170 20.65 23.09 10.36
C THR A 170 21.69 24.21 10.43
N LEU A 171 22.91 23.90 10.86
CA LEU A 171 24.00 24.87 10.94
C LEU A 171 24.42 25.37 9.54
N LEU A 172 24.47 24.50 8.53
CA LEU A 172 24.76 24.87 7.15
C LEU A 172 23.72 25.86 6.61
N LEU A 173 22.42 25.54 6.80
CA LEU A 173 21.33 26.39 6.32
C LEU A 173 21.29 27.75 7.05
N LYS A 174 21.62 27.78 8.34
CA LYS A 174 21.81 29.05 9.10
C LYS A 174 22.98 29.86 8.57
N LYS A 175 24.12 29.23 8.30
CA LYS A 175 25.31 29.89 7.74
C LYS A 175 25.06 30.45 6.34
N MET A 176 24.22 29.79 5.55
CA MET A 176 23.80 30.25 4.23
C MET A 176 22.74 31.38 4.27
N GLY A 177 22.26 31.75 5.47
CA GLY A 177 21.23 32.78 5.64
C GLY A 177 19.82 32.32 5.21
N ILE A 178 19.63 31.02 4.97
CA ILE A 178 18.31 30.47 4.59
C ILE A 178 17.40 30.35 5.81
N LEU A 179 17.98 30.07 6.98
CA LEU A 179 17.26 29.96 8.25
C LEU A 179 17.72 31.04 9.23
N ALA A 180 16.79 31.54 10.04
CA ALA A 180 17.09 32.42 11.15
C ALA A 180 18.01 31.71 12.18
N SER A 181 18.84 32.47 12.89
CA SER A 181 19.82 31.93 13.84
C SER A 181 19.19 31.12 14.97
N ASP A 182 17.98 31.48 15.40
CA ASP A 182 17.20 30.86 16.44
C ASP A 182 16.30 29.71 15.95
N PHE A 183 16.18 29.53 14.63
CA PHE A 183 15.29 28.53 14.07
C PHE A 183 15.68 27.10 14.51
N ASN A 184 14.65 26.30 14.86
CA ASN A 184 14.81 24.90 15.20
C ASN A 184 13.70 24.07 14.51
N PHE A 185 14.09 23.13 13.68
CA PHE A 185 13.15 22.23 12.98
C PHE A 185 12.27 21.44 13.94
N MET A 186 12.81 21.03 15.11
CA MET A 186 12.09 20.19 16.05
C MET A 186 11.01 20.96 16.83
N TYR A 187 11.13 22.29 16.93
CA TYR A 187 10.12 23.16 17.55
C TYR A 187 9.20 23.83 16.53
N SER A 188 9.41 23.60 15.23
CA SER A 188 8.55 24.06 14.15
C SER A 188 7.60 22.95 13.70
N VAL A 189 6.28 23.17 13.77
CA VAL A 189 5.26 22.23 13.28
C VAL A 189 5.51 21.89 11.80
N VAL A 190 5.75 22.92 10.98
CA VAL A 190 6.01 22.74 9.55
C VAL A 190 7.35 22.06 9.31
N GLY A 191 8.38 22.42 10.09
CA GLY A 191 9.71 21.82 10.01
C GLY A 191 9.69 20.33 10.33
N ALA A 192 9.12 19.94 11.47
CA ALA A 192 9.05 18.54 11.88
C ALA A 192 8.22 17.68 10.90
N ARG A 193 7.04 18.15 10.50
CA ARG A 193 6.21 17.46 9.49
C ARG A 193 6.91 17.37 8.14
N GLY A 194 7.60 18.43 7.71
CA GLY A 194 8.32 18.49 6.45
C GLY A 194 9.45 17.47 6.39
N ILE A 195 10.23 17.34 7.47
CA ILE A 195 11.33 16.35 7.51
C ILE A 195 10.76 14.93 7.50
N ILE A 196 9.73 14.63 8.30
CA ILE A 196 9.09 13.31 8.30
C ILE A 196 8.53 12.98 6.91
N SER A 197 7.84 13.91 6.26
CA SER A 197 7.34 13.75 4.90
C SER A 197 8.47 13.52 3.90
N PHE A 198 9.59 14.24 4.04
CA PHE A 198 10.77 14.04 3.20
C PHE A 198 11.39 12.66 3.40
N ILE A 199 11.50 12.17 4.65
CA ILE A 199 11.99 10.81 4.93
C ILE A 199 11.10 9.77 4.25
N LEU A 200 9.78 9.90 4.37
CA LEU A 200 8.82 9.01 3.71
C LEU A 200 9.01 9.00 2.20
N PHE A 201 9.09 10.19 1.57
CA PHE A 201 9.39 10.34 0.16
C PHE A 201 10.70 9.64 -0.21
N TRP A 202 11.80 9.97 0.47
CA TRP A 202 13.15 9.52 0.18
C TRP A 202 13.31 8.00 0.33
N MET A 203 12.63 7.38 1.30
CA MET A 203 12.67 5.93 1.48
C MET A 203 11.90 5.17 0.40
N TRP A 204 10.77 5.71 -0.09
CA TRP A 204 9.85 4.93 -0.91
C TRP A 204 9.87 5.26 -2.41
N TYR A 205 10.47 6.40 -2.83
CA TYR A 205 10.46 6.77 -4.25
C TYR A 205 11.15 5.74 -5.15
N GLY A 206 12.21 5.11 -4.69
CA GLY A 206 12.96 4.13 -5.47
C GLY A 206 12.17 2.86 -5.74
N ASN A 207 11.49 2.31 -4.73
CA ASN A 207 10.62 1.16 -4.87
C ASN A 207 9.49 1.44 -5.88
N THR A 208 8.84 2.59 -5.75
CA THR A 208 7.80 3.04 -6.68
C THR A 208 8.34 3.22 -8.10
N THR A 209 9.56 3.76 -8.25
CA THR A 209 10.22 3.90 -9.55
C THR A 209 10.41 2.55 -10.23
N LEU A 210 10.91 1.53 -9.52
CA LEU A 210 11.10 0.20 -10.09
C LEU A 210 9.79 -0.47 -10.50
N LEU A 211 8.73 -0.29 -9.70
CA LEU A 211 7.40 -0.79 -10.01
C LEU A 211 6.85 -0.15 -11.31
N LEU A 212 7.00 1.17 -11.44
CA LEU A 212 6.58 1.91 -12.63
C LEU A 212 7.41 1.55 -13.86
N ILE A 213 8.73 1.34 -13.73
CA ILE A 213 9.60 0.85 -14.81
C ILE A 213 9.07 -0.49 -15.32
N SER A 214 8.77 -1.43 -14.43
CA SER A 214 8.24 -2.74 -14.80
C SER A 214 6.93 -2.63 -15.57
N GLY A 215 6.05 -1.71 -15.14
CA GLY A 215 4.81 -1.42 -15.86
C GLY A 215 5.02 -0.80 -17.24
N MET A 216 5.93 0.18 -17.35
CA MET A 216 6.24 0.81 -18.64
C MET A 216 6.85 -0.17 -19.64
N MET A 217 7.72 -1.07 -19.17
CA MET A 217 8.32 -2.12 -20.02
C MET A 217 7.30 -3.15 -20.54
N GLY A 218 6.15 -3.26 -19.88
CA GLY A 218 5.04 -4.11 -20.32
C GLY A 218 4.16 -3.49 -21.41
N ILE A 219 4.32 -2.21 -21.72
CA ILE A 219 3.54 -1.53 -22.77
C ILE A 219 4.09 -1.93 -24.15
N ASN A 220 3.18 -2.30 -25.07
CA ASN A 220 3.59 -2.69 -26.41
C ASN A 220 4.26 -1.52 -27.15
N PRO A 221 5.51 -1.67 -27.64
CA PRO A 221 6.23 -0.62 -28.36
C PRO A 221 5.49 -0.10 -29.60
N SER A 222 4.70 -0.94 -30.28
CA SER A 222 3.94 -0.54 -31.47
C SER A 222 2.98 0.64 -31.22
N LEU A 223 2.53 0.84 -29.98
CA LEU A 223 1.68 2.00 -29.64
C LEU A 223 2.45 3.31 -29.73
N TYR A 224 3.73 3.30 -29.37
CA TYR A 224 4.59 4.48 -29.49
C TYR A 224 5.01 4.75 -30.93
N GLU A 225 5.29 3.69 -31.71
CA GLU A 225 5.61 3.78 -33.14
C GLU A 225 4.42 4.36 -33.94
N ALA A 226 3.20 3.89 -33.65
CA ALA A 226 1.99 4.44 -34.28
C ALA A 226 1.79 5.92 -33.91
N ALA A 227 1.98 6.29 -32.63
CA ALA A 227 1.86 7.67 -32.18
C ALA A 227 2.92 8.57 -32.82
N GLU A 228 4.13 8.08 -33.07
CA GLU A 228 5.18 8.83 -33.75
C GLU A 228 4.84 9.07 -35.23
N ILE A 229 4.26 8.07 -35.92
CA ILE A 229 3.74 8.23 -37.28
C ILE A 229 2.61 9.27 -37.33
N ASP A 230 1.75 9.31 -36.30
CA ASP A 230 0.68 10.30 -36.16
C ASP A 230 1.19 11.69 -35.72
N GLY A 231 2.51 11.89 -35.58
CA GLY A 231 3.14 13.16 -35.24
C GLY A 231 3.04 13.53 -33.77
N ALA A 232 2.77 12.56 -32.85
CA ALA A 232 2.76 12.81 -31.43
C ALA A 232 4.16 13.07 -30.90
N ASN A 233 4.32 14.15 -30.10
CA ASN A 233 5.56 14.38 -29.39
C ASN A 233 5.67 13.53 -28.12
N GLY A 234 6.87 13.42 -27.52
CA GLY A 234 7.11 12.60 -26.33
C GLY A 234 6.22 12.94 -25.13
N ARG A 235 5.85 14.21 -24.95
CA ARG A 235 4.91 14.63 -23.90
C ARG A 235 3.49 14.11 -24.17
N GLN A 236 3.05 14.15 -25.39
CA GLN A 236 1.74 13.62 -25.79
C GLN A 236 1.69 12.10 -25.60
N SER A 237 2.73 11.38 -26.03
CA SER A 237 2.84 9.93 -25.84
C SER A 237 2.86 9.58 -24.35
N PHE A 238 3.58 10.34 -23.51
CA PHE A 238 3.60 10.12 -22.07
C PHE A 238 2.22 10.29 -21.43
N PHE A 239 1.55 11.41 -21.64
CA PHE A 239 0.26 11.68 -20.98
C PHE A 239 -0.93 10.95 -21.60
N LYS A 240 -0.91 10.67 -22.92
CA LYS A 240 -2.04 10.03 -23.63
C LYS A 240 -1.91 8.51 -23.78
N ILE A 241 -0.70 7.95 -23.69
CA ILE A 241 -0.46 6.50 -23.80
C ILE A 241 0.09 5.93 -22.51
N THR A 242 1.25 6.42 -22.05
CA THR A 242 1.96 5.81 -20.90
C THR A 242 1.14 5.93 -19.62
N VAL A 243 0.75 7.13 -19.20
CA VAL A 243 0.04 7.35 -17.93
C VAL A 243 -1.31 6.62 -17.88
N PRO A 244 -2.16 6.66 -18.91
CA PRO A 244 -3.41 5.89 -18.92
C PRO A 244 -3.20 4.38 -18.82
N LEU A 245 -2.21 3.82 -19.54
CA LEU A 245 -1.91 2.39 -19.48
C LEU A 245 -1.27 1.96 -18.15
N LEU A 246 -0.59 2.87 -17.45
CA LEU A 246 -0.08 2.66 -16.10
C LEU A 246 -1.14 2.83 -15.00
N LYS A 247 -2.34 3.26 -15.33
CA LYS A 247 -3.41 3.52 -14.34
C LYS A 247 -3.58 2.38 -13.33
N PRO A 248 -3.61 1.09 -13.69
CA PRO A 248 -3.74 0.01 -12.72
C PRO A 248 -2.60 -0.03 -11.70
N ILE A 249 -1.35 0.20 -12.16
CA ILE A 249 -0.16 0.22 -11.29
C ILE A 249 -0.14 1.45 -10.40
N LEU A 250 -0.50 2.61 -10.94
CA LEU A 250 -0.62 3.86 -10.18
C LEU A 250 -1.65 3.74 -9.06
N LEU A 251 -2.79 3.15 -9.35
CA LEU A 251 -3.85 2.93 -8.37
C LEU A 251 -3.45 1.88 -7.33
N TYR A 252 -2.81 0.78 -7.75
CA TYR A 252 -2.22 -0.18 -6.81
C TYR A 252 -1.24 0.52 -5.85
N THR A 253 -0.34 1.35 -6.38
CA THR A 253 0.63 2.12 -5.59
C THR A 253 -0.08 3.08 -4.63
N LEU A 254 -1.13 3.75 -5.08
CA LEU A 254 -1.93 4.66 -4.25
C LEU A 254 -2.62 3.90 -3.11
N VAL A 255 -3.26 2.77 -3.40
CA VAL A 255 -3.97 1.96 -2.37
C VAL A 255 -2.99 1.44 -1.32
N THR A 256 -1.89 0.82 -1.75
CA THR A 256 -0.88 0.28 -0.83
C THR A 256 -0.20 1.36 -0.01
N SER A 257 0.09 2.51 -0.62
CA SER A 257 0.63 3.68 0.07
C SER A 257 -0.37 4.30 1.05
N ALA A 258 -1.67 4.38 0.70
CA ALA A 258 -2.70 4.90 1.59
C ALA A 258 -2.89 4.01 2.83
N VAL A 259 -2.91 2.69 2.64
CA VAL A 259 -2.99 1.73 3.75
C VAL A 259 -1.77 1.86 4.68
N GLY A 260 -0.56 1.85 4.12
CA GLY A 260 0.68 2.03 4.89
C GLY A 260 0.79 3.41 5.54
N GLY A 261 0.36 4.46 4.84
CA GLY A 261 0.37 5.84 5.34
C GLY A 261 -0.60 6.07 6.51
N LEU A 262 -1.79 5.47 6.48
CA LEU A 262 -2.73 5.52 7.60
C LEU A 262 -2.23 4.77 8.85
N GLN A 263 -1.35 3.78 8.67
CA GLN A 263 -0.73 2.99 9.74
C GLN A 263 0.67 3.51 10.10
N LEU A 264 1.04 4.71 9.69
CA LEU A 264 2.36 5.30 9.88
C LEU A 264 2.71 5.40 11.38
N TYR A 265 3.76 4.69 11.81
CA TYR A 265 4.23 4.63 13.19
C TYR A 265 5.75 4.86 13.32
N ASP A 266 6.56 4.05 12.64
CA ASP A 266 8.00 3.92 12.89
C ASP A 266 8.75 5.25 12.75
N ILE A 267 8.60 5.91 11.60
CA ILE A 267 9.37 7.13 11.29
C ILE A 267 9.01 8.28 12.25
N PRO A 268 7.73 8.65 12.46
CA PRO A 268 7.41 9.74 13.37
C PRO A 268 7.74 9.43 14.83
N SER A 269 7.56 8.18 15.28
CA SER A 269 7.83 7.80 16.67
C SER A 269 9.31 7.83 16.99
N LEU A 270 10.18 7.42 16.05
CA LEU A 270 11.62 7.37 16.23
C LEU A 270 12.32 8.70 15.91
N PHE A 271 11.69 9.54 15.07
CA PHE A 271 12.21 10.87 14.78
C PHE A 271 12.12 11.83 15.97
N ASN A 272 11.07 11.72 16.79
CA ASN A 272 10.81 12.65 17.90
C ASN A 272 11.47 12.23 19.24
N VAL A 273 12.58 11.52 19.23
CA VAL A 273 13.24 10.94 20.41
C VAL A 273 13.86 12.03 21.35
N ASN A 274 13.10 13.04 21.73
CA ASN A 274 13.49 13.90 22.85
C ASN A 274 12.77 13.46 24.13
N GLY A 275 13.18 12.32 24.68
CA GLY A 275 12.84 11.87 26.03
C GLY A 275 11.60 10.99 26.18
N SER A 276 10.69 10.92 25.22
CA SER A 276 9.61 9.94 25.23
C SER A 276 9.22 9.58 23.80
N SER A 277 9.36 8.33 23.46
CA SER A 277 8.99 7.74 22.16
C SER A 277 7.51 7.91 21.79
N MET A 278 6.73 8.58 22.63
CA MET A 278 5.30 8.80 22.42
C MET A 278 4.94 10.28 22.23
N SER A 279 5.90 11.23 22.37
CA SER A 279 5.61 12.65 22.11
C SER A 279 5.82 12.98 20.63
N GLY A 280 4.82 13.58 20.02
CA GLY A 280 4.77 13.85 18.59
C GLY A 280 5.14 15.29 18.22
N GLY A 281 6.37 15.75 18.50
CA GLY A 281 6.82 17.10 18.13
C GLY A 281 6.03 18.23 18.83
N PRO A 282 6.18 19.48 18.38
CA PRO A 282 5.48 20.61 18.98
C PRO A 282 3.96 20.43 18.82
N ASP A 283 3.21 20.66 19.88
CA ASP A 283 1.75 20.53 19.95
C ASP A 283 1.21 19.17 19.48
N ASP A 284 1.96 18.09 19.70
CA ASP A 284 1.62 16.76 19.17
C ASP A 284 1.43 16.72 17.64
N SER A 285 2.03 17.65 16.91
CA SER A 285 1.81 17.86 15.47
C SER A 285 2.27 16.71 14.59
N THR A 286 3.18 15.88 15.08
CA THR A 286 3.68 14.69 14.39
C THR A 286 3.18 13.38 15.01
N THR A 287 2.30 13.46 16.03
CA THR A 287 1.62 12.28 16.55
C THR A 287 0.67 11.73 15.50
N THR A 288 0.86 10.48 15.13
CA THR A 288 -0.03 9.74 14.22
C THR A 288 -1.10 8.98 14.98
N VAL A 289 -2.11 8.46 14.26
CA VAL A 289 -3.12 7.60 14.86
C VAL A 289 -2.50 6.35 15.48
N ALA A 290 -1.51 5.73 14.78
CA ALA A 290 -0.83 4.55 15.30
C ALA A 290 -0.02 4.84 16.58
N MET A 291 0.64 5.99 16.66
CA MET A 291 1.31 6.45 17.91
C MET A 291 0.29 6.66 19.02
N TYR A 292 -0.87 7.21 18.71
CA TYR A 292 -1.94 7.43 19.68
C TYR A 292 -2.51 6.11 20.23
N ILE A 293 -2.67 5.10 19.39
CA ILE A 293 -3.04 3.75 19.82
C ILE A 293 -2.04 3.23 20.86
N MET A 294 -0.73 3.32 20.57
CA MET A 294 0.32 2.85 21.47
C MET A 294 0.36 3.63 22.78
N ARG A 295 0.11 4.95 22.75
CA ARG A 295 -0.01 5.79 23.94
C ARG A 295 -1.17 5.34 24.83
N LEU A 296 -2.33 5.11 24.23
CA LEU A 296 -3.53 4.67 24.95
C LEU A 296 -3.45 3.23 25.44
N TYR A 297 -2.77 2.34 24.74
CA TYR A 297 -2.67 0.94 25.12
C TYR A 297 -2.16 0.71 26.55
N ASN A 298 -1.22 1.56 27.00
CA ASN A 298 -0.69 1.52 28.36
C ASN A 298 -1.57 2.19 29.41
N GLN A 299 -2.58 2.97 29.00
CA GLN A 299 -3.44 3.76 29.89
C GLN A 299 -4.88 3.22 29.95
N ASP A 300 -5.45 2.98 28.79
CA ASP A 300 -6.84 2.53 28.60
C ASP A 300 -6.92 1.66 27.33
N THR A 301 -6.82 0.35 27.51
CA THR A 301 -6.87 -0.63 26.42
C THR A 301 -8.18 -0.55 25.62
N GLY A 302 -9.30 -0.20 26.27
CA GLY A 302 -10.59 -0.05 25.61
C GLY A 302 -10.61 1.13 24.63
N ARG A 303 -10.06 2.29 25.04
CA ARG A 303 -9.89 3.44 24.14
C ARG A 303 -8.89 3.13 23.01
N ALA A 304 -7.79 2.45 23.29
CA ALA A 304 -6.83 2.03 22.26
C ALA A 304 -7.49 1.13 21.22
N ALA A 305 -8.30 0.16 21.68
CA ALA A 305 -9.07 -0.72 20.81
C ALA A 305 -10.09 0.08 19.97
N ALA A 306 -10.78 1.06 20.56
CA ALA A 306 -11.73 1.90 19.83
C ALA A 306 -11.04 2.74 18.72
N VAL A 307 -9.85 3.32 19.00
CA VAL A 307 -9.04 4.01 17.98
C VAL A 307 -8.65 3.06 16.84
N SER A 308 -8.23 1.82 17.18
CA SER A 308 -7.85 0.80 16.20
C SER A 308 -9.02 0.42 15.29
N VAL A 309 -10.22 0.24 15.87
CA VAL A 309 -11.46 -0.03 15.10
C VAL A 309 -11.81 1.15 14.18
N MET A 310 -11.72 2.38 14.66
CA MET A 310 -11.98 3.58 13.84
C MET A 310 -10.98 3.67 12.68
N LEU A 311 -9.69 3.45 12.94
CA LEU A 311 -8.65 3.43 11.91
C LEU A 311 -8.90 2.32 10.88
N PHE A 312 -9.28 1.13 11.34
CA PHE A 312 -9.64 0.00 10.46
C PHE A 312 -10.81 0.36 9.54
N ILE A 313 -11.88 0.94 10.08
CA ILE A 313 -13.05 1.36 9.28
C ILE A 313 -12.66 2.41 8.24
N ILE A 314 -11.87 3.42 8.61
CA ILE A 314 -11.39 4.44 7.68
C ILE A 314 -10.52 3.83 6.59
N THR A 315 -9.57 2.96 6.96
CA THR A 315 -8.70 2.27 6.00
C THR A 315 -9.52 1.41 5.04
N LEU A 316 -10.53 0.71 5.53
CA LEU A 316 -11.45 -0.09 4.72
C LEU A 316 -12.25 0.78 3.74
N ILE A 317 -12.82 1.89 4.22
CA ILE A 317 -13.59 2.82 3.37
C ILE A 317 -12.69 3.42 2.28
N VAL A 318 -11.51 3.92 2.65
CA VAL A 318 -10.53 4.46 1.69
C VAL A 318 -10.12 3.41 0.66
N SER A 319 -9.81 2.19 1.09
CA SER A 319 -9.49 1.08 0.20
C SER A 319 -10.62 0.74 -0.77
N ILE A 320 -11.87 0.65 -0.28
CA ILE A 320 -13.03 0.37 -1.13
C ILE A 320 -13.26 1.48 -2.17
N ILE A 321 -13.15 2.75 -1.77
CA ILE A 321 -13.30 3.89 -2.68
C ILE A 321 -12.23 3.84 -3.77
N LEU A 322 -10.98 3.62 -3.38
CA LEU A 322 -9.86 3.53 -4.31
C LEU A 322 -10.01 2.32 -5.24
N PHE A 323 -10.36 1.14 -4.74
CA PHE A 323 -10.62 -0.05 -5.56
C PHE A 323 -11.75 0.18 -6.57
N LYS A 324 -12.85 0.80 -6.16
CA LYS A 324 -13.94 1.13 -7.10
C LYS A 324 -13.51 2.12 -8.19
N SER A 325 -12.56 3.01 -7.89
CA SER A 325 -11.99 3.92 -8.90
C SER A 325 -11.09 3.21 -9.91
N MET A 326 -10.58 1.99 -9.54
CA MET A 326 -9.77 1.13 -10.42
C MET A 326 -10.60 0.32 -11.40
N GLU A 327 -11.88 0.10 -11.11
CA GLU A 327 -12.75 -0.77 -11.90
C GLU A 327 -12.93 -0.21 -13.30
N ASP A 328 -12.41 -0.94 -14.29
CA ASP A 328 -12.46 -0.54 -15.70
C ASP A 328 -13.91 -0.59 -16.20
N LYS A 329 -14.42 0.56 -16.64
CA LYS A 329 -15.79 0.67 -17.15
C LYS A 329 -16.03 -0.25 -18.34
N ASP A 330 -15.00 -0.46 -19.15
CA ASP A 330 -15.09 -1.29 -20.35
C ASP A 330 -15.14 -2.79 -20.00
N ALA A 331 -14.35 -3.24 -19.01
CA ALA A 331 -14.45 -4.59 -18.49
C ALA A 331 -15.82 -4.91 -17.88
N LYS A 332 -16.43 -3.94 -17.18
CA LYS A 332 -17.81 -4.07 -16.68
C LYS A 332 -18.86 -4.17 -17.78
N LEU A 333 -18.68 -3.43 -18.86
CA LEU A 333 -19.58 -3.47 -20.01
C LEU A 333 -19.48 -4.83 -20.73
N GLU A 334 -18.26 -5.34 -20.93
CA GLU A 334 -18.05 -6.69 -21.50
C GLU A 334 -18.65 -7.79 -20.62
N GLU A 335 -18.47 -7.71 -19.30
CA GLU A 335 -19.05 -8.70 -18.39
C GLU A 335 -20.60 -8.65 -18.39
N LYS A 336 -21.19 -7.44 -18.45
CA LYS A 336 -22.63 -7.28 -18.60
C LYS A 336 -23.12 -7.85 -19.91
N GLN A 337 -22.42 -7.61 -21.02
CA GLN A 337 -22.77 -8.18 -22.34
C GLN A 337 -22.65 -9.70 -22.33
N LYS A 338 -21.59 -10.28 -21.77
CA LYS A 338 -21.45 -11.74 -21.62
C LYS A 338 -22.57 -12.35 -20.76
N LYS A 339 -22.94 -11.69 -19.64
CA LYS A 339 -24.05 -12.15 -18.80
C LYS A 339 -25.41 -12.07 -19.52
N MET A 340 -25.64 -11.03 -20.33
CA MET A 340 -26.87 -10.93 -21.14
C MET A 340 -26.93 -12.00 -22.24
N GLN A 341 -25.82 -12.27 -22.91
CA GLN A 341 -25.73 -13.33 -23.90
C GLN A 341 -25.94 -14.74 -23.32
N MET A 342 -25.41 -14.98 -22.11
CA MET A 342 -25.65 -16.25 -21.40
C MET A 342 -27.11 -16.41 -20.94
N LYS A 343 -27.77 -15.32 -20.52
CA LYS A 343 -29.23 -15.37 -20.21
C LYS A 343 -30.08 -15.61 -21.44
N ALA A 344 -29.77 -14.98 -22.58
CA ALA A 344 -30.47 -15.18 -23.83
C ALA A 344 -30.31 -16.61 -24.44
N LYS A 345 -29.23 -17.33 -24.09
CA LYS A 345 -29.02 -18.72 -24.48
C LYS A 345 -29.71 -19.75 -23.55
N ARG A 346 -30.21 -19.32 -22.41
CA ARG A 346 -30.87 -20.19 -21.42
C ARG A 346 -32.39 -20.05 -21.39
N GLY A 347 -32.96 -19.03 -22.03
CA GLY A 347 -34.39 -18.88 -22.30
C GLY A 347 -34.71 -19.24 -23.75
#